data_fdae777572f4868e9e4d46ae2522a0ee
#
_entry.id   fdae777572f4868e9e4d46ae2522a0ee
#
_cell.length_a   1.000
_cell.length_b   1.000
_cell.length_c   1.000
_cell.angle_alpha   90.00
_cell.angle_beta   90.00
_cell.angle_gamma   90.00
#
_symmetry.space_group_name_H-M   'P 1'
#
loop_
_entity.id
_entity.type
_entity.pdbx_description
1 polymer ?
#
loop_
_entity_poly.entity_id
_entity_poly.type
_entity_poly.pdbx_seq_one_letter_code
_entity_poly.pdbx_strand_id
1 'polypeptide(L)'
;MPRNKIVPIGEKKINVQEKRVGELEELTKQLFPSTKGKLKNLDKALNDLELDWDLLYDKIPVVFPEVTKEDVVNAYPSELENLIGAFIEVNFFALKQMIPKLMLLVQTGSQRK
;
A
#
# COMPACT_ATOMS: atom_id res chain seq x y z
N MET A 1 10.33 -3.43 -15.53
CA MET A 1 8.95 -3.03 -15.81
C MET A 1 8.13 -3.00 -14.52
N PRO A 2 7.45 -1.90 -14.24
CA PRO A 2 6.59 -1.88 -13.05
C PRO A 2 5.41 -2.82 -13.22
N ARG A 3 4.97 -3.38 -12.10
CA ARG A 3 3.80 -4.25 -12.08
C ARG A 3 2.54 -3.42 -12.14
N ASN A 4 1.48 -4.00 -12.65
CA ASN A 4 0.18 -3.38 -12.59
C ASN A 4 -0.91 -4.43 -12.57
N LYS A 5 -2.10 -4.01 -12.15
CA LYS A 5 -3.25 -4.87 -12.09
C LYS A 5 -4.50 -4.01 -12.26
N ILE A 6 -5.43 -4.45 -13.08
CA ILE A 6 -6.67 -3.70 -13.31
C ILE A 6 -7.76 -4.28 -12.43
N VAL A 7 -8.42 -3.41 -11.67
CA VAL A 7 -9.48 -3.79 -10.74
C VAL A 7 -10.72 -2.97 -11.05
N PRO A 8 -11.86 -3.62 -11.29
CA PRO A 8 -13.11 -2.89 -11.53
C PRO A 8 -13.71 -2.36 -10.24
N ILE A 9 -14.14 -1.10 -10.27
CA ILE A 9 -14.92 -0.48 -9.21
C ILE A 9 -16.15 0.12 -9.87
N GLY A 10 -17.30 -0.53 -9.71
CA GLY A 10 -18.48 -0.15 -10.43
C GLY A 10 -18.24 -0.25 -11.94
N GLU A 11 -18.42 0.87 -12.63
CA GLU A 11 -18.18 0.93 -14.07
C GLU A 11 -16.75 1.35 -14.42
N LYS A 12 -15.99 1.76 -13.42
CA LYS A 12 -14.60 2.17 -13.63
C LYS A 12 -13.66 0.98 -13.58
N LYS A 13 -12.58 1.07 -14.34
CA LYS A 13 -11.49 0.11 -14.27
C LYS A 13 -10.27 0.84 -13.75
N ILE A 14 -9.84 0.47 -12.56
CA ILE A 14 -8.73 1.15 -11.90
C ILE A 14 -7.45 0.39 -12.19
N ASN A 15 -6.49 1.07 -12.77
CA ASN A 15 -5.18 0.48 -13.03
C ASN A 15 -4.30 0.68 -11.80
N VAL A 16 -4.15 -0.38 -11.01
CA VAL A 16 -3.33 -0.35 -9.80
C VAL A 16 -1.89 -0.59 -10.23
N GLN A 17 -1.09 0.46 -10.20
CA GLN A 17 0.28 0.41 -10.67
C GLN A 17 1.26 0.36 -9.51
N GLU A 18 2.40 -0.27 -9.75
CA GLU A 18 3.51 -0.21 -8.82
C GLU A 18 4.01 1.23 -8.77
N LYS A 19 4.11 1.76 -7.55
CA LYS A 19 4.54 3.14 -7.34
C LYS A 19 6.05 3.18 -7.11
N ARG A 20 6.61 4.35 -7.31
CA ARG A 20 8.03 4.58 -7.03
C ARG A 20 8.25 4.61 -5.52
N VAL A 21 9.47 4.30 -5.12
CA VAL A 21 9.81 4.22 -3.69
C VAL A 21 9.46 5.52 -2.94
N GLY A 22 9.77 6.67 -3.54
CA GLY A 22 9.44 7.95 -2.91
C GLY A 22 7.95 8.17 -2.71
N GLU A 23 7.14 7.72 -3.67
CA GLU A 23 5.69 7.80 -3.55
C GLU A 23 5.17 6.89 -2.44
N LEU A 24 5.75 5.69 -2.33
CA LEU A 24 5.38 4.75 -1.28
C LEU A 24 5.75 5.31 0.10
N GLU A 25 6.88 5.97 0.20
CA GLU A 25 7.28 6.61 1.45
C GLU A 25 6.26 7.65 1.88
N GLU A 26 5.84 8.51 0.97
CA GLU A 26 4.84 9.54 1.27
C GLU A 26 3.50 8.94 1.68
N LEU A 27 3.06 7.90 0.94
CA LEU A 27 1.81 7.23 1.27
C LEU A 27 1.87 6.58 2.65
N THR A 28 3.00 5.94 2.96
CA THR A 28 3.17 5.30 4.27
C THR A 28 3.05 6.31 5.39
N LYS A 29 3.67 7.48 5.22
CA LYS A 29 3.58 8.54 6.22
C LYS A 29 2.16 9.06 6.40
N GLN A 30 1.40 9.16 5.30
CA GLN A 30 0.03 9.64 5.34
C GLN A 30 -0.93 8.61 5.92
N LEU A 31 -0.76 7.34 5.53
CA LEU A 31 -1.68 6.27 5.93
C LEU A 31 -1.33 5.69 7.29
N PHE A 32 -0.06 5.65 7.63
CA PHE A 32 0.43 5.02 8.86
C PHE A 32 1.41 5.94 9.57
N PRO A 33 0.92 7.06 10.13
CA PRO A 33 1.82 7.99 10.83
C PRO A 33 2.59 7.33 11.97
N SER A 34 2.03 6.28 12.56
CA SER A 34 2.67 5.58 13.67
C SER A 34 3.97 4.87 13.27
N THR A 35 4.18 4.61 12.00
CA THR A 35 5.42 3.99 11.54
C THR A 35 6.58 4.97 11.51
N LYS A 36 6.29 6.25 11.50
CA LYS A 36 7.29 7.32 11.37
C LYS A 36 8.15 7.12 10.11
N GLY A 37 7.57 6.52 9.08
CA GLY A 37 8.25 6.27 7.83
C GLY A 37 9.24 5.10 7.86
N LYS A 38 9.24 4.28 8.90
CA LYS A 38 10.17 3.15 9.01
C LYS A 38 9.56 1.89 8.42
N LEU A 39 10.25 1.30 7.46
CA LEU A 39 9.76 0.11 6.77
C LEU A 39 9.56 -1.09 7.71
N LYS A 40 10.43 -1.24 8.72
CA LYS A 40 10.33 -2.37 9.63
C LYS A 40 9.04 -2.36 10.46
N ASN A 41 8.40 -1.20 10.57
CA ASN A 41 7.15 -1.06 11.32
C ASN A 41 5.91 -1.25 10.45
N LEU A 42 6.09 -1.46 9.15
CA LEU A 42 4.99 -1.53 8.22
C LEU A 42 4.07 -2.72 8.48
N ASP A 43 4.65 -3.90 8.73
CA ASP A 43 3.85 -5.10 9.02
C ASP A 43 2.99 -4.89 10.25
N LYS A 44 3.58 -4.32 11.30
CA LYS A 44 2.83 -4.06 12.53
C LYS A 44 1.72 -3.05 12.29
N ALA A 45 2.02 -1.99 11.53
CA ALA A 45 1.03 -0.98 11.22
C ALA A 45 -0.14 -1.56 10.44
N LEU A 46 0.14 -2.43 9.47
CA LEU A 46 -0.89 -3.09 8.69
C LEU A 46 -1.76 -4.00 9.58
N ASN A 47 -1.13 -4.71 10.51
CA ASN A 47 -1.87 -5.60 11.42
C ASN A 47 -2.69 -4.83 12.44
N ASP A 48 -2.19 -3.67 12.89
CA ASP A 48 -2.85 -2.87 13.91
C ASP A 48 -3.84 -1.87 13.33
N LEU A 49 -4.00 -1.85 12.02
CA LEU A 49 -4.88 -0.90 11.35
C LEU A 49 -6.32 -1.15 11.75
N GLU A 50 -6.93 -0.12 12.32
CA GLU A 50 -8.35 -0.18 12.63
C GLU A 50 -9.15 0.25 11.39
N LEU A 51 -10.01 -0.66 10.94
CA LEU A 51 -10.85 -0.39 9.78
C LEU A 51 -12.14 0.27 10.26
N ASP A 52 -12.23 1.58 10.06
CA ASP A 52 -13.48 2.29 10.27
C ASP A 52 -13.95 2.90 8.95
N TRP A 53 -15.14 3.45 8.98
CA TRP A 53 -15.72 4.01 7.77
C TRP A 53 -14.94 5.20 7.26
N ASP A 54 -14.41 6.02 8.17
CA ASP A 54 -13.63 7.20 7.77
C ASP A 54 -12.36 6.79 7.04
N LEU A 55 -11.73 5.68 7.47
CA LEU A 55 -10.55 5.16 6.78
C LEU A 55 -10.89 4.87 5.32
N LEU A 56 -12.01 4.18 5.10
CA LEU A 56 -12.40 3.83 3.74
C LEU A 56 -12.72 5.07 2.92
N TYR A 57 -13.50 5.99 3.47
CA TYR A 57 -13.95 7.15 2.72
C TYR A 57 -12.85 8.17 2.47
N ASP A 58 -11.94 8.34 3.42
CA ASP A 58 -10.94 9.40 3.34
C ASP A 58 -9.61 8.91 2.79
N LYS A 59 -9.24 7.65 3.07
CA LYS A 59 -7.91 7.15 2.71
C LYS A 59 -7.86 6.50 1.34
N ILE A 60 -8.92 5.82 0.93
CA ILE A 60 -8.92 5.18 -0.39
C ILE A 60 -8.73 6.20 -1.51
N PRO A 61 -9.42 7.36 -1.50
CA PRO A 61 -9.18 8.36 -2.54
C PRO A 61 -7.76 8.95 -2.51
N VAL A 62 -7.10 8.93 -1.35
CA VAL A 62 -5.70 9.38 -1.28
C VAL A 62 -4.78 8.42 -2.03
N VAL A 63 -4.99 7.12 -1.84
CA VAL A 63 -4.17 6.09 -2.49
C VAL A 63 -4.53 5.97 -3.97
N PHE A 64 -5.81 6.08 -4.29
CA PHE A 64 -6.32 5.93 -5.65
C PHE A 64 -7.09 7.20 -6.03
N PRO A 65 -6.37 8.21 -6.55
CA PRO A 65 -7.04 9.49 -6.89
C PRO A 65 -8.17 9.35 -7.89
N GLU A 66 -8.18 8.27 -8.69
CA GLU A 66 -9.24 8.00 -9.64
C GLU A 66 -10.54 7.54 -8.97
N VAL A 67 -10.44 7.08 -7.73
CA VAL A 67 -11.58 6.59 -6.96
C VAL A 67 -12.03 7.70 -6.02
N THR A 68 -13.24 8.22 -6.25
CA THR A 68 -13.78 9.27 -5.41
C THR A 68 -14.47 8.69 -4.18
N LYS A 69 -14.75 9.53 -3.21
CA LYS A 69 -15.52 9.11 -2.03
C LYS A 69 -16.86 8.50 -2.45
N GLU A 70 -17.50 9.09 -3.46
CA GLU A 70 -18.77 8.56 -3.96
C GLU A 70 -18.61 7.17 -4.54
N ASP A 71 -17.50 6.92 -5.26
CA ASP A 71 -17.22 5.59 -5.78
C ASP A 71 -17.10 4.57 -4.66
N VAL A 72 -16.47 4.96 -3.55
CA VAL A 72 -16.31 4.08 -2.39
C VAL A 72 -17.66 3.78 -1.76
N VAL A 73 -18.49 4.81 -1.61
CA VAL A 73 -19.82 4.64 -1.00
C VAL A 73 -20.67 3.67 -1.80
N ASN A 74 -20.56 3.71 -3.12
CA ASN A 74 -21.35 2.87 -4.01
C ASN A 74 -20.72 1.52 -4.35
N ALA A 75 -19.48 1.29 -3.93
CA ALA A 75 -18.78 0.05 -4.22
C ALA A 75 -19.27 -1.09 -3.32
N TYR A 76 -19.17 -2.30 -3.83
CA TYR A 76 -19.36 -3.48 -3.00
C TYR A 76 -18.09 -3.75 -2.20
N PRO A 77 -18.22 -4.31 -0.98
CA PRO A 77 -17.02 -4.64 -0.19
C PRO A 77 -16.01 -5.51 -0.94
N SER A 78 -16.47 -6.43 -1.78
CA SER A 78 -15.58 -7.29 -2.55
C SER A 78 -14.76 -6.50 -3.56
N GLU A 79 -15.34 -5.43 -4.12
CA GLU A 79 -14.59 -4.57 -5.04
C GLU A 79 -13.48 -3.83 -4.32
N LEU A 80 -13.75 -3.31 -3.13
CA LEU A 80 -12.74 -2.62 -2.33
C LEU A 80 -11.68 -3.60 -1.85
N GLU A 81 -12.08 -4.81 -1.46
CA GLU A 81 -11.13 -5.84 -1.06
C GLU A 81 -10.16 -6.15 -2.20
N ASN A 82 -10.69 -6.30 -3.41
CA ASN A 82 -9.86 -6.58 -4.58
C ASN A 82 -8.91 -5.41 -4.88
N LEU A 83 -9.40 -4.18 -4.72
CA LEU A 83 -8.60 -2.99 -4.98
C LEU A 83 -7.44 -2.88 -3.99
N ILE A 84 -7.75 -3.04 -2.71
CA ILE A 84 -6.75 -2.97 -1.65
C ILE A 84 -5.76 -4.13 -1.79
N GLY A 85 -6.26 -5.33 -2.05
CA GLY A 85 -5.42 -6.50 -2.25
C GLY A 85 -4.47 -6.34 -3.42
N ALA A 86 -4.97 -5.79 -4.53
CA ALA A 86 -4.13 -5.53 -5.69
C ALA A 86 -3.03 -4.52 -5.38
N PHE A 87 -3.36 -3.47 -4.64
CA PHE A 87 -2.38 -2.47 -4.25
C PHE A 87 -1.28 -3.08 -3.39
N ILE A 88 -1.66 -3.88 -2.41
CA ILE A 88 -0.70 -4.56 -1.54
C ILE A 88 0.17 -5.52 -2.35
N GLU A 89 -0.45 -6.31 -3.22
CA GLU A 89 0.28 -7.26 -4.06
C GLU A 89 1.28 -6.55 -4.97
N VAL A 90 0.84 -5.48 -5.61
CA VAL A 90 1.67 -4.78 -6.59
C VAL A 90 2.79 -3.97 -5.92
N ASN A 91 2.53 -3.42 -4.74
CA ASN A 91 3.46 -2.48 -4.10
C ASN A 91 4.17 -3.05 -2.88
N PHE A 92 3.41 -3.52 -1.90
CA PHE A 92 4.01 -3.89 -0.62
C PHE A 92 4.62 -5.27 -0.61
N PHE A 93 4.17 -6.17 -1.47
CA PHE A 93 4.78 -7.50 -1.54
C PHE A 93 6.26 -7.40 -1.91
N ALA A 94 6.57 -6.56 -2.91
CA ALA A 94 7.96 -6.35 -3.31
C ALA A 94 8.77 -5.68 -2.20
N LEU A 95 8.18 -4.70 -1.50
CA LEU A 95 8.83 -4.06 -0.37
C LEU A 95 9.15 -5.06 0.74
N LYS A 96 8.17 -5.90 1.08
CA LYS A 96 8.38 -6.91 2.12
C LYS A 96 9.48 -7.89 1.76
N GLN A 97 9.56 -8.27 0.50
CA GLN A 97 10.63 -9.16 0.05
C GLN A 97 12.00 -8.49 0.05
N MET A 98 12.02 -7.18 -0.15
CA MET A 98 13.25 -6.41 -0.16
C MET A 98 13.87 -6.31 1.24
N ILE A 99 13.04 -6.23 2.28
CA ILE A 99 13.52 -5.99 3.64
C ILE A 99 14.53 -7.04 4.12
N PRO A 100 14.24 -8.37 4.01
CA PRO A 100 15.24 -9.36 4.42
C PRO A 100 16.54 -9.27 3.64
N LYS A 101 16.44 -8.94 2.35
CA LYS A 101 17.62 -8.80 1.51
C LYS A 101 18.46 -7.60 1.93
N LEU A 102 17.83 -6.52 2.31
CA LEU A 102 18.53 -5.35 2.84
C LEU A 102 19.22 -5.66 4.16
N MET A 103 18.54 -6.38 5.04
CA MET A 103 19.13 -6.76 6.33
C MET A 103 20.34 -7.66 6.14
N LEU A 104 20.26 -8.59 5.20
CA LEU A 104 21.39 -9.45 4.87
C LEU A 104 22.57 -8.63 4.35
N LEU A 105 22.29 -7.67 3.49
CA LEU A 105 23.32 -6.80 2.92
C LEU A 105 24.01 -5.98 4.02
N VAL A 106 23.24 -5.44 4.95
CA VAL A 106 23.79 -4.65 6.06
C VAL A 106 24.65 -5.52 6.96
N GLN A 107 24.19 -6.74 7.28
CA GLN A 107 24.96 -7.67 8.09
C GLN A 107 26.27 -8.04 7.43
N THR A 108 26.23 -8.31 6.13
CA THR A 108 27.43 -8.63 5.36
C THR A 108 28.41 -7.46 5.40
N GLY A 109 27.91 -6.26 5.22
CA GLY A 109 28.73 -5.05 5.30
C GLY A 109 29.37 -4.89 6.67
N SER A 110 28.61 -5.14 7.73
CA SER A 110 29.12 -5.02 9.10
C SER A 110 30.21 -6.01 9.40
N GLN A 111 30.15 -7.20 8.81
CA GLN A 111 31.11 -8.27 9.07
C GLN A 111 32.41 -8.10 8.31
N ARG A 112 32.45 -7.19 7.39
CA ARG A 112 33.60 -7.04 6.48
C ARG A 112 34.69 -6.10 6.98
N LYS A 113 34.67 -5.76 8.17
CA LYS A 113 35.68 -4.83 8.72
C LYS A 113 37.11 -5.27 8.56
#